data_fa7080876b3078dc5c651266e4aa8966
#
_entry.id   fa7080876b3078dc5c651266e4aa8966
#
_cell.length_a   1.000
_cell.length_b   1.000
_cell.length_c   1.000
_cell.angle_alpha   90.00
_cell.angle_beta   90.00
_cell.angle_gamma   90.00
#
_symmetry.space_group_name_H-M   'P 1'
#
loop_
_entity.id
_entity.type
_entity.pdbx_description
1 polymer ?
#
loop_
_entity_poly.entity_id
_entity_poly.type
_entity_poly.pdbx_seq_one_letter_code
_entity_poly.pdbx_strand_id
1 'polypeptide(L)'
;MTYLRPALVMLILLTLITGIAYPLLTTGLAQLLLPAAANGSLLYHGDKAVGSALIGQNFTRADYFWGRPSATGDSAYNPQASAGSNLAATNPALDKAIAERAAQLRQANPAMSGPIPVDLLTASGSGLDPQISIAAAQYQLARVAAARHLPPEQVAKLIEDNTDRATPNFMGESVVNVLKLNLALDALK
;
A
#
# COMPACT_ATOMS: atom_id res chain seq x y z
N MET A 1 14.66 -37.25 38.12
CA MET A 1 15.12 -35.82 38.05
C MET A 1 16.29 -35.61 37.09
N THR A 2 16.74 -36.60 36.36
CA THR A 2 17.94 -36.58 35.49
C THR A 2 17.81 -35.64 34.29
N TYR A 3 16.59 -35.40 33.78
CA TYR A 3 16.33 -34.57 32.59
C TYR A 3 15.99 -33.11 32.91
N LEU A 4 15.69 -32.77 34.18
CA LEU A 4 15.27 -31.41 34.55
C LEU A 4 16.40 -30.37 34.36
N ARG A 5 17.61 -30.71 34.77
CA ARG A 5 18.76 -29.80 34.56
C ARG A 5 19.08 -29.54 33.09
N PRO A 6 19.24 -30.59 32.23
CA PRO A 6 19.44 -30.33 30.79
C PRO A 6 18.29 -29.54 30.14
N ALA A 7 17.04 -29.83 30.50
CA ALA A 7 15.89 -29.12 30.00
C ALA A 7 15.92 -27.61 30.36
N LEU A 8 16.20 -27.28 31.62
CA LEU A 8 16.33 -25.89 32.06
C LEU A 8 17.51 -25.18 31.40
N VAL A 9 18.66 -25.83 31.29
CA VAL A 9 19.84 -25.24 30.62
C VAL A 9 19.54 -24.98 29.15
N MET A 10 18.96 -25.93 28.44
CA MET A 10 18.57 -25.75 27.05
C MET A 10 17.53 -24.66 26.86
N LEU A 11 16.51 -24.59 27.74
CA LEU A 11 15.52 -23.52 27.70
C LEU A 11 16.16 -22.15 27.85
N ILE A 12 17.03 -21.99 28.86
CA ILE A 12 17.72 -20.71 29.12
C ILE A 12 18.65 -20.34 27.95
N LEU A 13 19.47 -21.28 27.47
CA LEU A 13 20.37 -21.03 26.34
C LEU A 13 19.61 -20.63 25.07
N LEU A 14 18.57 -21.37 24.72
CA LEU A 14 17.75 -21.05 23.55
C LEU A 14 17.04 -19.70 23.73
N THR A 15 16.51 -19.42 24.91
CA THR A 15 15.91 -18.11 25.21
C THR A 15 16.91 -16.96 25.06
N LEU A 16 18.12 -17.13 25.55
CA LEU A 16 19.18 -16.12 25.40
C LEU A 16 19.59 -15.92 23.93
N ILE A 17 19.74 -17.01 23.19
CA ILE A 17 20.14 -16.95 21.78
C ILE A 17 19.00 -16.36 20.93
N THR A 18 17.79 -16.92 20.99
CA THR A 18 16.69 -16.57 20.09
C THR A 18 15.88 -15.36 20.57
N GLY A 19 15.81 -15.11 21.87
CA GLY A 19 15.04 -14.01 22.46
C GLY A 19 15.85 -12.74 22.76
N ILE A 20 17.17 -12.83 22.83
CA ILE A 20 18.02 -11.67 23.16
C ILE A 20 19.09 -11.46 22.08
N ALA A 21 20.01 -12.41 21.93
CA ALA A 21 21.17 -12.21 21.04
C ALA A 21 20.76 -12.01 19.57
N TYR A 22 19.92 -12.90 19.05
CA TYR A 22 19.45 -12.81 17.66
C TYR A 22 18.62 -11.54 17.37
N PRO A 23 17.57 -11.18 18.14
CA PRO A 23 16.81 -9.95 17.90
C PRO A 23 17.66 -8.67 18.00
N LEU A 24 18.56 -8.57 18.98
CA LEU A 24 19.42 -7.40 19.10
C LEU A 24 20.43 -7.30 17.95
N LEU A 25 21.02 -8.43 17.54
CA LEU A 25 21.94 -8.47 16.39
C LEU A 25 21.22 -8.05 15.10
N THR A 26 20.06 -8.64 14.80
CA THR A 26 19.29 -8.32 13.59
C THR A 26 18.80 -6.87 13.58
N THR A 27 18.33 -6.36 14.73
CA THR A 27 17.93 -4.95 14.86
C THR A 27 19.14 -4.02 14.66
N GLY A 28 20.27 -4.30 15.28
CA GLY A 28 21.50 -3.50 15.12
C GLY A 28 21.98 -3.47 13.66
N LEU A 29 22.01 -4.62 12.99
CA LEU A 29 22.38 -4.70 11.58
C LEU A 29 21.37 -3.96 10.69
N ALA A 30 20.07 -4.12 10.95
CA ALA A 30 19.02 -3.43 10.17
C ALA A 30 19.12 -1.91 10.32
N GLN A 31 19.34 -1.41 11.54
CA GLN A 31 19.51 0.02 11.80
C GLN A 31 20.78 0.58 11.14
N LEU A 32 21.83 -0.21 11.06
CA LEU A 32 23.10 0.20 10.46
C LEU A 32 23.03 0.21 8.92
N LEU A 33 22.44 -0.84 8.33
CA LEU A 33 22.48 -1.07 6.87
C LEU A 33 21.25 -0.48 6.15
N LEU A 34 20.08 -0.48 6.80
CA LEU A 34 18.79 -0.13 6.21
C LEU A 34 17.94 0.75 7.16
N PRO A 35 18.46 1.90 7.63
CA PRO A 35 17.81 2.69 8.68
C PRO A 35 16.39 3.15 8.31
N ALA A 36 16.14 3.53 7.06
CA ALA A 36 14.82 3.95 6.61
C ALA A 36 13.79 2.81 6.71
N ALA A 37 14.15 1.61 6.23
CA ALA A 37 13.28 0.43 6.31
C ALA A 37 13.09 -0.03 7.76
N ALA A 38 14.17 -0.05 8.55
CA ALA A 38 14.13 -0.44 9.96
C ALA A 38 13.24 0.47 10.82
N ASN A 39 13.05 1.74 10.41
CA ASN A 39 12.18 2.71 11.07
C ASN A 39 10.80 2.87 10.38
N GLY A 40 10.39 1.91 9.56
CA GLY A 40 9.03 1.85 9.01
C GLY A 40 8.81 2.64 7.72
N SER A 41 9.87 2.99 6.98
CA SER A 41 9.79 3.66 5.66
C SER A 41 8.90 4.91 5.68
N LEU A 42 9.04 5.74 6.70
CA LEU A 42 8.24 6.96 6.88
C LEU A 42 8.50 7.97 5.77
N LEU A 43 7.42 8.59 5.31
CA LEU A 43 7.44 9.69 4.34
C LEU A 43 7.15 10.99 5.07
N TYR A 44 7.85 12.06 4.67
CA TYR A 44 7.79 13.36 5.33
C TYR A 44 7.36 14.45 4.34
N HIS A 45 6.61 15.43 4.83
CA HIS A 45 6.37 16.70 4.17
C HIS A 45 6.91 17.83 5.08
N GLY A 46 8.05 18.39 4.71
CA GLY A 46 8.88 19.16 5.65
C GLY A 46 9.32 18.28 6.83
N ASP A 47 9.14 18.77 8.05
CA ASP A 47 9.49 18.04 9.28
C ASP A 47 8.38 17.11 9.80
N LYS A 48 7.22 17.09 9.14
CA LYS A 48 6.06 16.31 9.59
C LYS A 48 6.00 14.96 8.86
N ALA A 49 5.97 13.86 9.60
CA ALA A 49 5.67 12.54 9.06
C ALA A 49 4.20 12.51 8.57
N VAL A 50 4.00 12.17 7.30
CA VAL A 50 2.67 12.14 6.65
C VAL A 50 2.16 10.72 6.43
N GLY A 51 3.01 9.72 6.58
CA GLY A 51 2.64 8.31 6.45
C GLY A 51 3.85 7.42 6.25
N SER A 52 3.60 6.15 5.93
CA SER A 52 4.62 5.18 5.57
C SER A 52 4.45 4.78 4.10
N ALA A 53 5.55 4.54 3.41
CA ALA A 53 5.53 3.99 2.06
C ALA A 53 4.93 2.56 2.00
N LEU A 54 4.82 1.88 3.15
CA LEU A 54 4.34 0.51 3.26
C LEU A 54 2.84 0.41 3.57
N ILE A 55 2.18 1.53 3.88
CA ILE A 55 0.78 1.55 4.31
C ILE A 55 0.01 2.56 3.47
N GLY A 56 -1.06 2.10 2.82
CA GLY A 56 -1.94 2.95 2.05
C GLY A 56 -2.76 3.89 2.92
N GLN A 57 -3.34 4.90 2.29
CA GLN A 57 -4.20 5.89 2.94
C GLN A 57 -5.49 6.07 2.14
N ASN A 58 -6.57 6.46 2.84
CA ASN A 58 -7.88 6.67 2.24
C ASN A 58 -7.99 8.04 1.58
N PHE A 59 -7.58 8.14 0.32
CA PHE A 59 -7.79 9.33 -0.50
C PHE A 59 -9.16 9.28 -1.17
N THR A 60 -9.98 10.32 -0.97
CA THR A 60 -11.36 10.42 -1.51
C THR A 60 -11.58 11.66 -2.35
N ARG A 61 -10.69 12.65 -2.30
CA ARG A 61 -10.79 13.89 -3.08
C ARG A 61 -10.54 13.64 -4.55
N ALA A 62 -11.17 14.42 -5.42
CA ALA A 62 -11.04 14.29 -6.87
C ALA A 62 -9.64 14.63 -7.41
N ASP A 63 -8.91 15.49 -6.70
CA ASP A 63 -7.57 15.97 -7.05
C ASP A 63 -6.43 15.04 -6.59
N TYR A 64 -6.76 13.86 -6.03
CA TYR A 64 -5.80 12.81 -5.65
C TYR A 64 -6.06 11.50 -6.36
N PHE A 65 -5.00 10.70 -6.54
CA PHE A 65 -5.14 9.30 -6.91
C PHE A 65 -5.72 8.51 -5.74
N TRP A 66 -6.68 7.66 -6.03
CA TRP A 66 -7.29 6.75 -5.07
C TRP A 66 -6.56 5.41 -5.08
N GLY A 67 -6.41 4.83 -3.90
CA GLY A 67 -5.84 3.49 -3.72
C GLY A 67 -6.86 2.38 -3.93
N ARG A 68 -6.46 1.16 -3.63
CA ARG A 68 -7.32 -0.01 -3.61
C ARG A 68 -8.40 0.13 -2.54
N PRO A 69 -9.58 -0.50 -2.73
CA PRO A 69 -10.55 -0.59 -1.64
C PRO A 69 -9.96 -1.29 -0.43
N SER A 70 -10.19 -0.74 0.76
CA SER A 70 -9.79 -1.33 2.03
C SER A 70 -10.97 -2.04 2.68
N ALA A 71 -10.73 -3.24 3.21
CA ALA A 71 -11.71 -4.05 3.95
C ALA A 71 -11.33 -4.20 5.44
N THR A 72 -10.49 -3.30 5.97
CA THR A 72 -10.18 -3.27 7.39
C THR A 72 -11.40 -2.87 8.22
N GLY A 73 -11.48 -3.35 9.46
CA GLY A 73 -12.57 -2.98 10.37
C GLY A 73 -12.51 -1.53 10.82
N ASP A 74 -13.64 -0.99 11.27
CA ASP A 74 -13.88 0.34 11.84
C ASP A 74 -13.60 1.52 10.90
N SER A 75 -12.50 1.50 10.18
CA SER A 75 -12.13 2.53 9.20
C SER A 75 -11.27 1.93 8.09
N ALA A 76 -11.30 2.56 6.90
CA ALA A 76 -10.43 2.16 5.81
C ALA A 76 -8.95 2.39 6.17
N TYR A 77 -8.08 1.45 5.79
CA TYR A 77 -6.64 1.47 6.06
C TYR A 77 -6.29 1.51 7.56
N ASN A 78 -7.09 0.83 8.40
CA ASN A 78 -6.79 0.72 9.83
C ASN A 78 -5.61 -0.25 10.07
N PRO A 79 -4.43 0.25 10.48
CA PRO A 79 -3.24 -0.60 10.67
C PRO A 79 -3.35 -1.55 11.87
N GLN A 80 -4.28 -1.29 12.78
CA GLN A 80 -4.53 -2.15 13.96
C GLN A 80 -5.46 -3.34 13.65
N ALA A 81 -6.12 -3.32 12.49
CA ALA A 81 -7.09 -4.34 12.10
C ALA A 81 -6.90 -4.77 10.63
N SER A 82 -5.66 -5.08 10.24
CA SER A 82 -5.34 -5.56 8.88
C SER A 82 -6.19 -6.78 8.53
N ALA A 83 -7.00 -6.67 7.47
CA ALA A 83 -7.87 -7.72 6.99
C ALA A 83 -8.24 -7.51 5.52
N GLY A 84 -8.48 -8.61 4.80
CA GLY A 84 -9.17 -8.60 3.52
C GLY A 84 -10.68 -8.81 3.68
N SER A 85 -11.42 -8.69 2.58
CA SER A 85 -12.88 -8.93 2.58
C SER A 85 -13.25 -10.38 2.90
N ASN A 86 -12.36 -11.32 2.60
CA ASN A 86 -12.53 -12.76 2.74
C ASN A 86 -13.83 -13.32 2.08
N LEU A 87 -14.39 -12.56 1.11
CA LEU A 87 -15.59 -12.97 0.38
C LEU A 87 -15.22 -13.99 -0.69
N ALA A 88 -15.95 -15.10 -0.71
CA ALA A 88 -15.83 -16.10 -1.78
C ALA A 88 -16.30 -15.54 -3.12
N ALA A 89 -15.75 -16.04 -4.23
CA ALA A 89 -16.14 -15.62 -5.58
C ALA A 89 -17.63 -15.83 -5.88
N THR A 90 -18.29 -16.76 -5.18
CA THR A 90 -19.72 -17.04 -5.29
C THR A 90 -20.59 -16.24 -4.32
N ASN A 91 -20.01 -15.38 -3.50
CA ASN A 91 -20.76 -14.61 -2.51
C ASN A 91 -21.38 -13.36 -3.17
N PRO A 92 -22.72 -13.20 -3.17
CA PRO A 92 -23.39 -12.04 -3.77
C PRO A 92 -22.94 -10.68 -3.20
N ALA A 93 -22.42 -10.66 -1.97
CA ALA A 93 -21.88 -9.43 -1.37
C ALA A 93 -20.63 -8.92 -2.09
N LEU A 94 -19.85 -9.83 -2.71
CA LEU A 94 -18.69 -9.44 -3.52
C LEU A 94 -19.14 -8.72 -4.80
N ASP A 95 -20.10 -9.30 -5.52
CA ASP A 95 -20.64 -8.71 -6.75
C ASP A 95 -21.26 -7.33 -6.48
N LYS A 96 -22.02 -7.22 -5.39
CA LYS A 96 -22.61 -5.95 -4.94
C LYS A 96 -21.53 -4.91 -4.66
N ALA A 97 -20.49 -5.26 -3.89
CA ALA A 97 -19.39 -4.35 -3.56
C ALA A 97 -18.63 -3.89 -4.82
N ILE A 98 -18.38 -4.81 -5.76
CA ILE A 98 -17.74 -4.49 -7.06
C ILE A 98 -18.62 -3.54 -7.87
N ALA A 99 -19.93 -3.79 -7.95
CA ALA A 99 -20.87 -2.95 -8.72
C ALA A 99 -20.96 -1.52 -8.14
N GLU A 100 -21.03 -1.38 -6.81
CA GLU A 100 -21.05 -0.09 -6.13
C GLU A 100 -19.76 0.71 -6.39
N ARG A 101 -18.60 0.06 -6.29
CA ARG A 101 -17.29 0.69 -6.58
C ARG A 101 -17.16 1.07 -8.04
N ALA A 102 -17.63 0.21 -8.96
CA ALA A 102 -17.63 0.52 -10.39
C ALA A 102 -18.48 1.73 -10.71
N ALA A 103 -19.68 1.84 -10.12
CA ALA A 103 -20.55 3.00 -10.28
C ALA A 103 -19.88 4.29 -9.76
N GLN A 104 -19.27 4.23 -8.57
CA GLN A 104 -18.56 5.35 -7.96
C GLN A 104 -17.35 5.80 -8.82
N LEU A 105 -16.56 4.85 -9.32
CA LEU A 105 -15.40 5.14 -10.16
C LEU A 105 -15.80 5.75 -11.51
N ARG A 106 -16.88 5.25 -12.14
CA ARG A 106 -17.41 5.82 -13.39
C ARG A 106 -17.95 7.22 -13.19
N GLN A 107 -18.66 7.46 -12.11
CA GLN A 107 -19.14 8.80 -11.76
C GLN A 107 -17.98 9.79 -11.53
N ALA A 108 -16.92 9.35 -10.88
CA ALA A 108 -15.73 10.17 -10.64
C ALA A 108 -14.87 10.39 -11.87
N ASN A 109 -14.89 9.45 -12.85
CA ASN A 109 -14.06 9.49 -14.05
C ASN A 109 -14.93 9.43 -15.34
N PRO A 110 -15.81 10.41 -15.60
CA PRO A 110 -16.77 10.36 -16.71
C PRO A 110 -16.10 10.34 -18.10
N ALA A 111 -14.87 10.83 -18.22
CA ALA A 111 -14.11 10.81 -19.46
C ALA A 111 -13.54 9.42 -19.81
N MET A 112 -13.60 8.46 -18.88
CA MET A 112 -13.05 7.13 -19.08
C MET A 112 -14.15 6.12 -19.38
N SER A 113 -14.22 5.66 -20.64
CA SER A 113 -15.19 4.66 -21.11
C SER A 113 -14.66 3.23 -21.11
N GLY A 114 -13.35 3.04 -20.85
CA GLY A 114 -12.69 1.74 -20.85
C GLY A 114 -13.04 0.84 -19.65
N PRO A 115 -12.52 -0.40 -19.63
CA PRO A 115 -12.67 -1.29 -18.49
C PRO A 115 -11.98 -0.69 -17.24
N ILE A 116 -12.62 -0.86 -16.08
CA ILE A 116 -12.03 -0.43 -14.82
C ILE A 116 -11.03 -1.48 -14.38
N PRO A 117 -9.78 -1.10 -14.04
CA PRO A 117 -8.79 -2.03 -13.51
C PRO A 117 -9.27 -2.73 -12.23
N VAL A 118 -9.00 -4.03 -12.13
CA VAL A 118 -9.56 -4.90 -11.08
C VAL A 118 -9.11 -4.49 -9.67
N ASP A 119 -7.93 -3.95 -9.55
CA ASP A 119 -7.36 -3.47 -8.28
C ASP A 119 -8.06 -2.20 -7.74
N LEU A 120 -8.79 -1.46 -8.56
CA LEU A 120 -9.70 -0.42 -8.09
C LEU A 120 -11.08 -0.95 -7.65
N LEU A 121 -11.42 -2.19 -8.02
CA LEU A 121 -12.71 -2.80 -7.72
C LEU A 121 -12.67 -3.76 -6.52
N THR A 122 -11.50 -4.37 -6.27
CA THR A 122 -11.34 -5.43 -5.27
C THR A 122 -10.43 -4.99 -4.14
N ALA A 123 -10.82 -5.34 -2.90
CA ALA A 123 -10.00 -5.08 -1.73
C ALA A 123 -8.70 -5.88 -1.77
N SER A 124 -7.63 -5.32 -1.21
CA SER A 124 -6.39 -6.05 -0.99
C SER A 124 -6.54 -7.08 0.13
N GLY A 125 -5.66 -8.08 0.18
CA GLY A 125 -5.65 -9.10 1.24
C GLY A 125 -5.33 -8.54 2.62
N SER A 126 -4.58 -7.45 2.69
CA SER A 126 -4.25 -6.75 3.94
C SER A 126 -5.22 -5.62 4.31
N GLY A 127 -5.91 -5.05 3.33
CA GLY A 127 -6.66 -3.80 3.48
C GLY A 127 -5.77 -2.57 3.68
N LEU A 128 -4.44 -2.72 3.60
CA LEU A 128 -3.44 -1.68 3.85
C LEU A 128 -2.52 -1.43 2.64
N ASP A 129 -2.79 -2.06 1.49
CA ASP A 129 -1.94 -2.01 0.31
C ASP A 129 -1.74 -0.56 -0.18
N PRO A 130 -0.50 -0.04 -0.20
CA PRO A 130 -0.22 1.32 -0.64
C PRO A 130 -0.15 1.46 -2.16
N GLN A 131 -0.23 0.36 -2.90
CA GLN A 131 0.10 0.30 -4.32
C GLN A 131 -1.13 0.02 -5.19
N ILE A 132 -1.08 0.57 -6.42
CA ILE A 132 -2.02 0.27 -7.50
C ILE A 132 -1.24 -0.07 -8.78
N SER A 133 -1.90 -0.74 -9.72
CA SER A 133 -1.33 -1.00 -11.04
C SER A 133 -1.13 0.31 -11.83
N ILE A 134 -0.22 0.28 -12.81
CA ILE A 134 -0.06 1.40 -13.77
C ILE A 134 -1.38 1.67 -14.49
N ALA A 135 -2.13 0.63 -14.85
CA ALA A 135 -3.43 0.76 -15.48
C ALA A 135 -4.44 1.51 -14.58
N ALA A 136 -4.44 1.23 -13.27
CA ALA A 136 -5.28 1.91 -12.29
C ALA A 136 -4.90 3.39 -12.11
N ALA A 137 -3.62 3.72 -12.17
CA ALA A 137 -3.17 5.11 -12.15
C ALA A 137 -3.58 5.84 -13.43
N GLN A 138 -3.37 5.23 -14.60
CA GLN A 138 -3.77 5.80 -15.89
C GLN A 138 -5.28 5.98 -16.01
N TYR A 139 -6.10 5.07 -15.48
CA TYR A 139 -7.55 5.21 -15.43
C TYR A 139 -7.99 6.49 -14.71
N GLN A 140 -7.26 6.94 -13.71
CA GLN A 140 -7.57 8.11 -12.90
C GLN A 140 -6.93 9.41 -13.41
N LEU A 141 -5.99 9.34 -14.36
CA LEU A 141 -5.16 10.43 -14.84
C LEU A 141 -5.98 11.65 -15.28
N ALA A 142 -6.98 11.45 -16.14
CA ALA A 142 -7.79 12.55 -16.70
C ALA A 142 -8.54 13.32 -15.60
N ARG A 143 -9.08 12.61 -14.61
CA ARG A 143 -9.77 13.23 -13.47
C ARG A 143 -8.82 14.09 -12.64
N VAL A 144 -7.65 13.54 -12.29
CA VAL A 144 -6.66 14.22 -11.45
C VAL A 144 -6.09 15.44 -12.18
N ALA A 145 -5.75 15.29 -13.47
CA ALA A 145 -5.26 16.39 -14.31
C ALA A 145 -6.27 17.54 -14.37
N ALA A 146 -7.54 17.23 -14.63
CA ALA A 146 -8.61 18.23 -14.68
C ALA A 146 -8.83 18.91 -13.32
N ALA A 147 -8.87 18.14 -12.23
CA ALA A 147 -9.10 18.68 -10.89
C ALA A 147 -7.96 19.59 -10.38
N ARG A 148 -6.73 19.35 -10.87
CA ARG A 148 -5.54 20.15 -10.53
C ARG A 148 -5.20 21.21 -11.56
N HIS A 149 -5.94 21.29 -12.67
CA HIS A 149 -5.64 22.19 -13.79
C HIS A 149 -4.24 21.97 -14.38
N LEU A 150 -3.77 20.72 -14.39
CA LEU A 150 -2.48 20.32 -14.93
C LEU A 150 -2.63 19.71 -16.33
N PRO A 151 -1.63 19.86 -17.22
CA PRO A 151 -1.59 19.12 -18.47
C PRO A 151 -1.56 17.61 -18.22
N PRO A 152 -2.38 16.80 -18.95
CA PRO A 152 -2.39 15.35 -18.80
C PRO A 152 -0.99 14.70 -18.96
N GLU A 153 -0.17 15.24 -19.85
CA GLU A 153 1.19 14.75 -20.11
C GLU A 153 2.09 14.89 -18.88
N GLN A 154 1.91 15.97 -18.11
CA GLN A 154 2.67 16.19 -16.88
C GLN A 154 2.27 15.17 -15.81
N VAL A 155 0.98 14.88 -15.69
CA VAL A 155 0.47 13.86 -14.76
C VAL A 155 0.90 12.46 -15.20
N ALA A 156 0.89 12.17 -16.51
CA ALA A 156 1.37 10.90 -17.06
C ALA A 156 2.85 10.66 -16.74
N LYS A 157 3.69 11.69 -16.92
CA LYS A 157 5.11 11.63 -16.57
C LYS A 157 5.28 11.39 -15.06
N LEU A 158 4.48 12.03 -14.23
CA LEU A 158 4.55 11.85 -12.78
C LEU A 158 4.23 10.40 -12.37
N ILE A 159 3.25 9.77 -13.03
CA ILE A 159 2.96 8.34 -12.84
C ILE A 159 4.18 7.48 -13.20
N GLU A 160 4.80 7.76 -14.35
CA GLU A 160 5.98 7.03 -14.81
C GLU A 160 7.16 7.17 -13.84
N ASP A 161 7.45 8.39 -13.39
CA ASP A 161 8.53 8.71 -12.47
C ASP A 161 8.34 8.08 -11.07
N ASN A 162 7.07 7.81 -10.68
CA ASN A 162 6.70 7.17 -9.41
C ASN A 162 6.31 5.68 -9.56
N THR A 163 6.66 5.06 -10.69
CA THR A 163 6.43 3.63 -10.92
C THR A 163 7.61 2.82 -10.42
N ASP A 164 7.35 1.96 -9.43
CA ASP A 164 8.30 0.95 -8.97
C ASP A 164 8.28 -0.23 -9.95
N ARG A 165 9.35 -0.36 -10.75
CA ARG A 165 9.47 -1.42 -11.76
C ARG A 165 9.98 -2.70 -11.13
N ALA A 166 9.34 -3.83 -11.44
CA ALA A 166 9.83 -5.13 -11.02
C ALA A 166 11.24 -5.40 -11.59
N THR A 167 12.17 -5.78 -10.73
CA THR A 167 13.56 -6.09 -11.13
C THR A 167 14.00 -7.38 -10.48
N PRO A 168 14.26 -8.44 -11.25
CA PRO A 168 14.02 -8.58 -12.70
C PRO A 168 12.52 -8.63 -13.06
N ASN A 169 12.17 -8.26 -14.30
CA ASN A 169 10.78 -8.11 -14.76
C ASN A 169 9.89 -9.35 -14.60
N PHE A 170 10.47 -10.55 -14.49
CA PHE A 170 9.72 -11.80 -14.30
C PHE A 170 9.38 -12.08 -12.82
N MET A 171 9.88 -11.28 -11.87
CA MET A 171 9.66 -11.47 -10.41
C MET A 171 8.66 -10.50 -9.82
N GLY A 172 7.64 -10.12 -10.58
CA GLY A 172 6.57 -9.26 -10.08
C GLY A 172 5.99 -8.35 -11.15
N GLU A 173 5.04 -7.53 -10.74
CA GLU A 173 4.42 -6.51 -11.58
C GLU A 173 4.95 -5.11 -11.21
N SER A 174 4.98 -4.22 -12.21
CA SER A 174 5.29 -2.81 -11.95
C SER A 174 4.09 -2.13 -11.31
N VAL A 175 4.32 -1.39 -10.24
CA VAL A 175 3.27 -0.79 -9.43
C VAL A 175 3.56 0.67 -9.11
N VAL A 176 2.53 1.40 -8.71
CA VAL A 176 2.61 2.82 -8.33
C VAL A 176 2.20 2.98 -6.87
N ASN A 177 3.05 3.56 -6.05
CA ASN A 177 2.72 3.88 -4.67
C ASN A 177 1.88 5.15 -4.62
N VAL A 178 0.62 5.02 -4.17
CA VAL A 178 -0.37 6.11 -4.20
C VAL A 178 0.03 7.28 -3.32
N LEU A 179 0.58 7.02 -2.12
CA LEU A 179 1.00 8.10 -1.22
C LEU A 179 2.17 8.90 -1.80
N LYS A 180 3.19 8.21 -2.32
CA LYS A 180 4.33 8.87 -2.98
C LYS A 180 3.87 9.70 -4.18
N LEU A 181 3.00 9.14 -5.03
CA LEU A 181 2.46 9.82 -6.19
C LEU A 181 1.66 11.08 -5.80
N ASN A 182 0.81 10.99 -4.78
CA ASN A 182 0.03 12.14 -4.30
C ASN A 182 0.92 13.23 -3.65
N LEU A 183 1.98 12.84 -2.94
CA LEU A 183 2.97 13.81 -2.43
C LEU A 183 3.74 14.49 -3.57
N ALA A 184 4.09 13.74 -4.62
CA ALA A 184 4.74 14.31 -5.79
C ALA A 184 3.81 15.28 -6.56
N LEU A 185 2.49 15.00 -6.62
CA LEU A 185 1.49 15.94 -7.12
C LEU A 185 1.43 17.24 -6.30
N ASP A 186 1.50 17.14 -4.98
CA ASP A 186 1.47 18.32 -4.11
C ASP A 186 2.73 19.19 -4.25
N ALA A 187 3.84 18.61 -4.67
CA ALA A 187 5.08 19.33 -4.95
C ALA A 187 5.07 20.11 -6.27
N LEU A 188 4.09 19.89 -7.17
CA LEU A 188 3.96 20.60 -8.45
C LEU A 188 3.28 21.98 -8.33
N LYS A 189 3.08 22.51 -7.14
CA LYS A 189 2.43 23.81 -6.90
C LYS A 189 3.30 24.96 -7.33
#